data_384c6f84f50517238cb399898883be7f
#
_entry.id   384c6f84f50517238cb399898883be7f
#
_cell.length_a   1.000
_cell.length_b   1.000
_cell.length_c   1.000
_cell.angle_alpha   90.00
_cell.angle_beta   90.00
_cell.angle_gamma   90.00
#
_symmetry.space_group_name_H-M   'P 1'
#
loop_
_entity.id
_entity.type
_entity.pdbx_description
1 polymer ?
#
loop_
_entity_poly.entity_id
_entity_poly.type
_entity_poly.pdbx_seq_one_letter_code
_entity_poly.pdbx_strand_id
1 'polypeptide(L)'
;PDPDRDRLLADKILESHRAGESMTPGEMPDDNTAKSLEGPIDSRLLKLYIAYARRLRPVMTHQAQTRIKEHYTKLRNVYHNLDDQDKTMPITPRQLESIIRLAEANAKMYLSDTVDLKHAESAIELMQLFLNVTLGGDVDFAFFGADAKQRRKEKYLICDHGKVLL
;
A
#
# COMPACT_ATOMS: atom_id res chain seq x y z
N PRO A 1 -10.08 18.86 1.17
CA PRO A 1 -9.76 19.11 -0.22
C PRO A 1 -8.80 20.30 -0.30
N ASP A 2 -7.69 20.14 -0.98
CA ASP A 2 -6.70 21.18 -1.20
C ASP A 2 -6.71 21.52 -2.69
N PRO A 3 -7.32 22.67 -3.09
CA PRO A 3 -7.51 23.00 -4.49
C PRO A 3 -6.20 23.14 -5.28
N ASP A 4 -5.14 23.58 -4.62
CA ASP A 4 -3.83 23.76 -5.28
C ASP A 4 -3.15 22.42 -5.55
N ARG A 5 -3.26 21.48 -4.60
CA ARG A 5 -2.78 20.11 -4.76
C ARG A 5 -3.58 19.35 -5.82
N ASP A 6 -4.90 19.54 -5.83
CA ASP A 6 -5.78 18.90 -6.83
C ASP A 6 -5.49 19.43 -8.23
N ARG A 7 -5.21 20.73 -8.38
CA ARG A 7 -4.81 21.34 -9.65
C ARG A 7 -3.47 20.79 -10.13
N LEU A 8 -2.47 20.74 -9.26
CA LEU A 8 -1.16 20.16 -9.58
C LEU A 8 -1.26 18.70 -10.02
N LEU A 9 -2.10 17.91 -9.34
CA LEU A 9 -2.34 16.52 -9.70
C LEU A 9 -3.02 16.40 -11.07
N ALA A 10 -4.02 17.24 -11.35
CA ALA A 10 -4.69 17.28 -12.64
C ALA A 10 -3.73 17.63 -13.78
N ASP A 11 -2.88 18.64 -13.58
CA ASP A 11 -1.87 19.04 -14.57
C ASP A 11 -0.89 17.90 -14.87
N LYS A 12 -0.42 17.19 -13.83
CA LYS A 12 0.47 16.02 -14.00
C LYS A 12 -0.19 14.85 -14.73
N ILE A 13 -1.46 14.59 -14.46
CA ILE A 13 -2.22 13.54 -15.17
C ILE A 13 -2.39 13.91 -16.64
N LEU A 14 -2.74 15.17 -16.95
CA LEU A 14 -2.90 15.65 -18.32
C LEU A 14 -1.57 15.65 -19.09
N GLU A 15 -0.47 16.03 -18.45
CA GLU A 15 0.89 15.97 -19.03
C GLU A 15 1.27 14.52 -19.37
N SER A 16 1.03 13.59 -18.46
CA SER A 16 1.26 12.15 -18.67
C SER A 16 0.41 11.58 -19.83
N HIS A 17 -0.84 12.01 -19.93
CA HIS A 17 -1.75 11.59 -21.01
C HIS A 17 -1.27 12.08 -22.37
N ARG A 18 -0.90 13.38 -22.48
CA ARG A 18 -0.36 13.97 -23.72
C ARG A 18 0.92 13.27 -24.17
N ALA A 19 1.80 12.96 -23.22
CA ALA A 19 3.02 12.21 -23.53
C ALA A 19 2.74 10.80 -24.06
N GLY A 20 1.67 10.14 -23.55
CA GLY A 20 1.22 8.83 -24.06
C GLY A 20 0.57 8.91 -25.45
N GLU A 21 -0.16 9.98 -25.75
CA GLU A 21 -0.85 10.18 -27.05
C GLU A 21 0.14 10.59 -28.16
N SER A 22 1.23 11.27 -27.82
CA SER A 22 2.28 11.63 -28.80
C SER A 22 3.17 10.46 -29.21
N MET A 23 3.05 9.30 -28.56
CA MET A 23 3.76 8.07 -28.91
C MET A 23 3.08 7.37 -30.11
N THR A 24 3.25 7.89 -31.32
CA THR A 24 3.03 7.11 -32.53
C THR A 24 4.04 5.95 -32.58
N PRO A 25 3.62 4.73 -33.01
CA PRO A 25 4.54 3.60 -33.13
C PRO A 25 5.69 3.93 -34.07
N GLY A 26 6.87 4.24 -33.51
CA GLY A 26 8.09 4.56 -34.28
C GLY A 26 8.73 5.90 -34.01
N GLU A 27 8.10 6.85 -33.30
CA GLU A 27 8.71 8.09 -32.87
C GLU A 27 9.22 7.99 -31.42
N MET A 28 10.48 8.35 -31.21
CA MET A 28 11.05 8.48 -29.87
C MET A 28 10.52 9.79 -29.26
N PRO A 29 10.10 9.77 -27.97
CA PRO A 29 9.69 10.99 -27.30
C PRO A 29 10.85 11.98 -27.24
N ASP A 30 10.52 13.28 -27.34
CA ASP A 30 11.48 14.36 -27.18
C ASP A 30 12.23 14.22 -25.85
N ASP A 31 13.53 14.51 -25.84
CA ASP A 31 14.45 14.27 -24.70
C ASP A 31 13.94 14.90 -23.38
N ASN A 32 13.22 16.01 -23.45
CA ASN A 32 12.62 16.68 -22.30
C ASN A 32 11.36 15.97 -21.78
N THR A 33 10.57 15.39 -22.66
CA THR A 33 9.35 14.63 -22.32
C THR A 33 9.74 13.25 -21.75
N ALA A 34 10.77 12.62 -22.29
CA ALA A 34 11.32 11.37 -21.77
C ALA A 34 11.85 11.54 -20.33
N LYS A 35 12.58 12.63 -20.05
CA LYS A 35 13.11 12.93 -18.71
C LYS A 35 12.04 13.24 -17.67
N SER A 36 10.92 13.88 -18.05
CA SER A 36 9.83 14.16 -17.11
C SER A 36 9.01 12.92 -16.73
N LEU A 37 9.08 11.88 -17.56
CA LEU A 37 8.41 10.58 -17.35
C LEU A 37 9.32 9.52 -16.77
N GLU A 38 10.64 9.77 -16.72
CA GLU A 38 11.60 8.86 -16.09
C GLU A 38 11.36 8.81 -14.58
N GLY A 39 10.77 7.71 -14.12
CA GLY A 39 10.70 7.39 -12.70
C GLY A 39 12.10 7.01 -12.17
N PRO A 40 12.23 6.87 -10.84
CA PRO A 40 13.50 6.49 -10.19
C PRO A 40 14.01 5.10 -10.62
N ILE A 41 13.19 4.32 -11.32
CA ILE A 41 13.51 2.97 -11.80
C ILE A 41 13.20 2.90 -13.29
N ASP A 42 14.13 2.36 -14.08
CA ASP A 42 13.94 2.08 -15.50
C ASP A 42 12.68 1.24 -15.75
N SER A 43 11.81 1.72 -16.64
CA SER A 43 10.51 1.11 -16.93
C SER A 43 10.63 -0.32 -17.48
N ARG A 44 11.70 -0.63 -18.22
CA ARG A 44 11.97 -1.96 -18.76
C ARG A 44 12.37 -2.91 -17.65
N LEU A 45 13.23 -2.46 -16.75
CA LEU A 45 13.65 -3.23 -15.58
C LEU A 45 12.46 -3.52 -14.68
N LEU A 46 11.62 -2.51 -14.41
CA LEU A 46 10.41 -2.67 -13.60
C LEU A 46 9.44 -3.70 -14.19
N LYS A 47 9.22 -3.66 -15.51
CA LYS A 47 8.37 -4.65 -16.19
C LYS A 47 8.91 -6.07 -16.05
N LEU A 48 10.22 -6.27 -16.20
CA LEU A 48 10.86 -7.57 -16.02
C LEU A 48 10.75 -8.05 -14.57
N TYR A 49 10.98 -7.14 -13.61
CA TYR A 49 10.83 -7.44 -12.19
C TYR A 49 9.41 -7.91 -11.84
N ILE A 50 8.40 -7.16 -12.29
CA ILE A 50 7.00 -7.53 -12.06
C ILE A 50 6.67 -8.87 -12.74
N ALA A 51 7.14 -9.10 -13.97
CA ALA A 51 6.92 -10.35 -14.68
C ALA A 51 7.52 -11.55 -13.94
N TYR A 52 8.70 -11.38 -13.34
CA TYR A 52 9.33 -12.40 -12.51
C TYR A 52 8.56 -12.60 -11.19
N ALA A 53 8.29 -11.53 -10.46
CA ALA A 53 7.56 -11.56 -9.18
C ALA A 53 6.19 -12.25 -9.29
N ARG A 54 5.49 -12.06 -10.42
CA ARG A 54 4.18 -12.70 -10.69
C ARG A 54 4.24 -14.23 -10.77
N ARG A 55 5.41 -14.80 -11.09
CA ARG A 55 5.60 -16.27 -11.17
C ARG A 55 5.75 -16.92 -9.81
N LEU A 56 6.17 -16.16 -8.81
CA LEU A 56 6.36 -16.67 -7.46
C LEU A 56 5.02 -17.09 -6.83
N ARG A 57 5.07 -18.16 -6.06
CA ARG A 57 3.95 -18.72 -5.29
C ARG A 57 4.37 -18.85 -3.83
N PRO A 58 4.49 -17.72 -3.10
CA PRO A 58 4.99 -17.76 -1.74
C PRO A 58 4.06 -18.59 -0.82
N VAL A 59 4.66 -19.44 0.00
CA VAL A 59 3.96 -20.29 0.98
C VAL A 59 3.96 -19.58 2.32
N MET A 60 2.79 -19.49 2.95
CA MET A 60 2.65 -18.80 4.23
C MET A 60 3.22 -19.62 5.38
N THR A 61 4.13 -19.03 6.17
CA THR A 61 4.70 -19.64 7.36
C THR A 61 3.67 -19.71 8.49
N HIS A 62 3.86 -20.64 9.41
CA HIS A 62 2.98 -20.79 10.58
C HIS A 62 2.94 -19.50 11.43
N GLN A 63 4.06 -18.80 11.58
CA GLN A 63 4.12 -17.52 12.31
C GLN A 63 3.25 -16.44 11.66
N ALA A 64 3.33 -16.31 10.34
CA ALA A 64 2.51 -15.37 9.58
C ALA A 64 1.01 -15.70 9.69
N GLN A 65 0.66 -17.00 9.59
CA GLN A 65 -0.72 -17.47 9.74
C GLN A 65 -1.28 -17.12 11.13
N THR A 66 -0.52 -17.42 12.17
CA THR A 66 -0.91 -17.12 13.56
C THR A 66 -1.11 -15.63 13.76
N ARG A 67 -0.19 -14.80 13.27
CA ARG A 67 -0.27 -13.35 13.40
C ARG A 67 -1.49 -12.76 12.69
N ILE A 68 -1.77 -13.20 11.46
CA ILE A 68 -2.95 -12.76 10.71
C ILE A 68 -4.23 -13.19 11.41
N LYS A 69 -4.30 -14.43 11.88
CA LYS A 69 -5.45 -14.97 12.64
C LYS A 69 -5.73 -14.15 13.90
N GLU A 70 -4.70 -13.88 14.71
CA GLU A 70 -4.83 -13.09 15.92
C GLU A 70 -5.33 -11.67 15.62
N HIS A 71 -4.75 -11.03 14.59
CA HIS A 71 -5.17 -9.69 14.17
C HIS A 71 -6.65 -9.68 13.76
N TYR A 72 -7.07 -10.61 12.90
CA TYR A 72 -8.45 -10.69 12.44
C TYR A 72 -9.43 -10.92 13.58
N THR A 73 -9.08 -11.82 14.52
CA THR A 73 -9.91 -12.12 15.69
C THR A 73 -10.06 -10.91 16.60
N LYS A 74 -8.95 -10.17 16.85
CA LYS A 74 -8.99 -8.94 17.64
C LYS A 74 -9.85 -7.87 16.95
N LEU A 75 -9.65 -7.65 15.65
CA LEU A 75 -10.40 -6.69 14.88
C LEU A 75 -11.91 -6.96 14.93
N ARG A 76 -12.29 -8.22 14.79
CA ARG A 76 -13.69 -8.64 14.84
C ARG A 76 -14.31 -8.47 16.23
N ASN A 77 -13.56 -8.74 17.29
CA ASN A 77 -14.02 -8.56 18.67
C ASN A 77 -14.22 -7.07 18.99
N VAL A 78 -13.28 -6.21 18.57
CA VAL A 78 -13.43 -4.76 18.74
C VAL A 78 -14.69 -4.27 18.01
N TYR A 79 -14.87 -4.67 16.76
CA TYR A 79 -16.04 -4.29 15.97
C TYR A 79 -17.35 -4.78 16.57
N HIS A 80 -17.37 -6.00 17.15
CA HIS A 80 -18.56 -6.55 17.80
C HIS A 80 -18.97 -5.74 19.04
N ASN A 81 -18.00 -5.15 19.75
CA ASN A 81 -18.22 -4.37 20.97
C ASN A 81 -18.51 -2.89 20.72
N LEU A 82 -18.49 -2.43 19.46
CA LEU A 82 -18.91 -1.08 19.11
C LEU A 82 -20.43 -0.95 19.20
N ASP A 83 -20.90 0.25 19.52
CA ASP A 83 -22.32 0.57 19.46
C ASP A 83 -22.82 0.52 18.01
N ASP A 84 -24.11 0.20 17.82
CA ASP A 84 -24.67 0.01 16.47
C ASP A 84 -24.58 1.27 15.60
N GLN A 85 -24.50 2.46 16.20
CA GLN A 85 -24.31 3.73 15.49
C GLN A 85 -22.89 3.91 14.93
N ASP A 86 -21.89 3.27 15.55
CA ASP A 86 -20.48 3.34 15.17
C ASP A 86 -20.08 2.23 14.19
N LYS A 87 -20.96 1.26 13.95
CA LYS A 87 -20.74 0.14 13.01
C LYS A 87 -20.95 0.55 11.56
N THR A 88 -20.02 1.34 11.01
CA THR A 88 -20.13 1.84 9.64
C THR A 88 -19.81 0.81 8.57
N MET A 89 -18.95 -0.17 8.87
CA MET A 89 -18.55 -1.21 7.91
C MET A 89 -18.37 -2.57 8.59
N PRO A 90 -19.09 -3.63 8.15
CA PRO A 90 -18.97 -4.94 8.79
C PRO A 90 -17.62 -5.60 8.52
N ILE A 91 -16.99 -6.12 9.58
CA ILE A 91 -15.78 -6.94 9.49
C ILE A 91 -16.17 -8.37 9.12
N THR A 92 -15.99 -8.71 7.85
CA THR A 92 -16.35 -10.00 7.25
C THR A 92 -15.10 -10.85 6.94
N PRO A 93 -15.23 -12.13 6.58
CA PRO A 93 -14.11 -12.96 6.12
C PRO A 93 -13.34 -12.37 4.92
N ARG A 94 -13.96 -11.45 4.14
CA ARG A 94 -13.28 -10.78 3.02
C ARG A 94 -12.10 -9.95 3.46
N GLN A 95 -12.15 -9.32 4.65
CA GLN A 95 -11.01 -8.59 5.19
C GLN A 95 -9.84 -9.54 5.50
N LEU A 96 -10.12 -10.75 6.02
CA LEU A 96 -9.10 -11.76 6.22
C LEU A 96 -8.44 -12.18 4.89
N GLU A 97 -9.24 -12.48 3.88
CA GLU A 97 -8.73 -12.80 2.53
C GLU A 97 -7.91 -11.65 1.95
N SER A 98 -8.33 -10.41 2.16
CA SER A 98 -7.60 -9.23 1.70
C SER A 98 -6.23 -9.11 2.36
N ILE A 99 -6.13 -9.36 3.69
CA ILE A 99 -4.85 -9.35 4.41
C ILE A 99 -3.93 -10.45 3.86
N ILE A 100 -4.46 -11.66 3.63
CA ILE A 100 -3.68 -12.78 3.06
C ILE A 100 -3.12 -12.39 1.69
N ARG A 101 -3.96 -11.86 0.79
CA ARG A 101 -3.55 -11.43 -0.55
C ARG A 101 -2.50 -10.31 -0.52
N LEU A 102 -2.65 -9.37 0.41
CA LEU A 102 -1.67 -8.29 0.62
C LEU A 102 -0.33 -8.83 1.13
N ALA A 103 -0.35 -9.79 2.07
CA ALA A 103 0.85 -10.43 2.58
C ALA A 103 1.59 -11.23 1.49
N GLU A 104 0.84 -11.98 0.66
CA GLU A 104 1.40 -12.68 -0.50
C GLU A 104 1.99 -11.71 -1.54
N ALA A 105 1.30 -10.61 -1.82
CA ALA A 105 1.79 -9.58 -2.73
C ALA A 105 3.06 -8.93 -2.19
N ASN A 106 3.12 -8.65 -0.89
CA ASN A 106 4.30 -8.11 -0.23
C ASN A 106 5.48 -9.09 -0.34
N ALA A 107 5.28 -10.39 -0.08
CA ALA A 107 6.32 -11.40 -0.26
C ALA A 107 6.84 -11.45 -1.70
N LYS A 108 5.95 -11.36 -2.71
CA LYS A 108 6.34 -11.28 -4.14
C LYS A 108 7.15 -10.03 -4.46
N MET A 109 6.82 -8.89 -3.83
CA MET A 109 7.61 -7.65 -3.97
C MET A 109 9.03 -7.81 -3.44
N TYR A 110 9.25 -8.65 -2.44
CA TYR A 110 10.59 -8.98 -1.93
C TYR A 110 11.22 -10.19 -2.62
N LEU A 111 10.59 -10.72 -3.68
CA LEU A 111 11.01 -11.94 -4.40
C LEU A 111 11.22 -13.13 -3.47
N SER A 112 10.39 -13.23 -2.42
CA SER A 112 10.44 -14.28 -1.42
C SER A 112 9.54 -15.45 -1.81
N ASP A 113 10.00 -16.68 -1.59
CA ASP A 113 9.22 -17.91 -1.75
C ASP A 113 8.33 -18.21 -0.53
N THR A 114 8.50 -17.42 0.55
CA THR A 114 7.72 -17.57 1.80
C THR A 114 7.09 -16.26 2.21
N VAL A 115 5.88 -16.36 2.77
CA VAL A 115 5.22 -15.24 3.46
C VAL A 115 5.61 -15.32 4.92
N ASP A 116 6.60 -14.52 5.32
CA ASP A 116 7.08 -14.45 6.68
C ASP A 116 6.29 -13.46 7.54
N LEU A 117 6.60 -13.43 8.84
CA LEU A 117 5.97 -12.53 9.81
C LEU A 117 6.02 -11.06 9.35
N LYS A 118 7.16 -10.60 8.83
CA LYS A 118 7.33 -9.22 8.32
C LYS A 118 6.34 -8.86 7.20
N HIS A 119 6.06 -9.81 6.29
CA HIS A 119 5.12 -9.61 5.20
C HIS A 119 3.68 -9.54 5.71
N ALA A 120 3.35 -10.35 6.72
CA ALA A 120 2.06 -10.33 7.39
C ALA A 120 1.84 -9.01 8.15
N GLU A 121 2.85 -8.51 8.87
CA GLU A 121 2.78 -7.24 9.59
C GLU A 121 2.60 -6.05 8.66
N SER A 122 3.35 -5.98 7.57
CA SER A 122 3.16 -4.93 6.55
C SER A 122 1.76 -4.93 5.94
N ALA A 123 1.19 -6.12 5.69
CA ALA A 123 -0.18 -6.24 5.18
C ALA A 123 -1.22 -5.79 6.22
N ILE A 124 -1.01 -6.11 7.48
CA ILE A 124 -1.85 -5.70 8.59
C ILE A 124 -1.81 -4.16 8.75
N GLU A 125 -0.62 -3.56 8.73
CA GLU A 125 -0.45 -2.11 8.81
C GLU A 125 -1.18 -1.39 7.67
N LEU A 126 -1.09 -1.90 6.46
CA LEU A 126 -1.77 -1.33 5.30
C LEU A 126 -3.30 -1.44 5.43
N MET A 127 -3.80 -2.58 5.90
CA MET A 127 -5.23 -2.77 6.16
C MET A 127 -5.73 -1.83 7.26
N GLN A 128 -4.97 -1.64 8.33
CA GLN A 128 -5.30 -0.70 9.40
C GLN A 128 -5.36 0.74 8.90
N LEU A 129 -4.40 1.13 8.07
CA LEU A 129 -4.41 2.45 7.44
C LEU A 129 -5.66 2.67 6.58
N PHE A 130 -6.02 1.67 5.79
CA PHE A 130 -7.23 1.70 4.96
C PHE A 130 -8.50 1.84 5.82
N LEU A 131 -8.61 1.04 6.88
CA LEU A 131 -9.76 1.10 7.80
C LEU A 131 -9.85 2.46 8.50
N ASN A 132 -8.74 3.01 8.98
CA ASN A 132 -8.71 4.34 9.60
C ASN A 132 -9.17 5.46 8.66
N VAL A 133 -8.76 5.41 7.39
CA VAL A 133 -9.19 6.40 6.39
C VAL A 133 -10.66 6.24 6.04
N THR A 134 -11.14 5.01 5.93
CA THR A 134 -12.51 4.70 5.51
C THR A 134 -13.53 4.95 6.62
N LEU A 135 -13.16 4.69 7.87
CA LEU A 135 -14.04 4.83 9.05
C LEU A 135 -13.98 6.23 9.69
N GLY A 136 -13.34 7.20 9.03
CA GLY A 136 -13.34 8.61 9.46
C GLY A 136 -12.46 8.92 10.67
N GLY A 137 -11.60 8.01 11.10
CA GLY A 137 -10.60 8.26 12.16
C GLY A 137 -11.12 8.27 13.59
N ASP A 138 -12.44 8.17 13.81
CA ASP A 138 -13.05 8.19 15.14
C ASP A 138 -12.98 6.84 15.89
N VAL A 139 -12.71 5.78 15.17
CA VAL A 139 -12.44 4.49 15.82
C VAL A 139 -10.98 4.47 16.25
N ASP A 140 -10.76 4.61 17.55
CA ASP A 140 -9.43 4.63 18.13
C ASP A 140 -8.79 3.22 18.03
N PHE A 141 -8.29 2.89 16.82
CA PHE A 141 -7.46 1.71 16.58
C PHE A 141 -6.09 1.80 17.28
N ALA A 142 -5.88 2.80 18.15
CA ALA A 142 -4.73 2.94 19.02
C ALA A 142 -4.53 1.71 19.93
N PHE A 143 -5.56 0.88 20.07
CA PHE A 143 -5.48 -0.40 20.79
C PHE A 143 -4.59 -1.45 20.08
N PHE A 144 -4.22 -1.22 18.82
CA PHE A 144 -3.42 -2.17 18.05
C PHE A 144 -1.90 -1.96 18.13
N GLY A 145 -1.44 -1.05 18.99
CA GLY A 145 -0.03 -0.91 19.32
C GLY A 145 0.43 0.55 19.39
N ALA A 146 0.92 0.97 20.53
CA ALA A 146 1.55 2.26 20.76
C ALA A 146 2.72 2.54 19.77
N ASP A 147 3.32 1.49 19.21
CA ASP A 147 4.40 1.56 18.23
C ASP A 147 3.99 2.10 16.85
N ALA A 148 2.72 1.95 16.46
CA ALA A 148 2.25 2.46 15.16
C ALA A 148 2.28 4.00 15.10
N LYS A 149 2.03 4.68 16.22
CA LYS A 149 2.03 6.14 16.32
C LYS A 149 3.45 6.72 16.25
N GLN A 150 4.42 6.01 16.78
CA GLN A 150 5.85 6.39 16.76
C GLN A 150 6.42 6.22 15.33
N ARG A 151 6.20 5.06 14.70
CA ARG A 151 6.64 4.79 13.31
C ARG A 151 5.97 5.70 12.29
N ARG A 152 4.73 6.16 12.55
CA ARG A 152 4.05 7.15 11.70
C ARG A 152 4.79 8.49 11.67
N LYS A 153 5.24 8.99 12.83
CA LYS A 153 6.02 10.23 12.88
C LYS A 153 7.32 10.13 12.08
N GLU A 154 7.99 9.00 12.13
CA GLU A 154 9.24 8.79 11.40
C GLU A 154 9.04 8.69 9.89
N LYS A 155 8.00 7.97 9.42
CA LYS A 155 7.69 7.87 7.99
C LYS A 155 7.21 9.19 7.36
N TYR A 156 6.43 10.00 8.06
CA TYR A 156 5.98 11.30 7.55
C TYR A 156 7.08 12.37 7.58
N LEU A 157 8.02 12.29 8.53
CA LEU A 157 9.21 13.17 8.55
C LEU A 157 10.13 12.92 7.34
N ILE A 158 10.15 11.72 6.79
CA ILE A 158 10.95 11.39 5.60
C ILE A 158 10.32 11.96 4.32
N CYS A 159 9.00 12.10 4.24
CA CYS A 159 8.32 12.66 3.08
C CYS A 159 8.37 14.19 3.00
N ASP A 160 8.46 14.88 4.13
CA ASP A 160 8.35 16.35 4.17
C ASP A 160 9.70 17.07 3.88
N HIS A 161 10.82 16.39 3.91
CA HIS A 161 12.15 17.01 3.76
C HIS A 161 12.95 16.54 2.56
N GLY A 162 12.40 15.76 1.63
CA GLY A 162 13.02 15.46 0.33
C GLY A 162 14.46 14.87 0.38
N LYS A 163 14.91 14.35 1.52
CA LYS A 163 16.20 13.70 1.69
C LYS A 163 15.98 12.22 2.08
N VAL A 164 16.11 11.37 1.09
CA VAL A 164 16.35 9.94 1.29
C VAL A 164 17.71 9.82 1.95
N LEU A 165 17.76 9.49 3.23
CA LEU A 165 18.94 8.92 3.84
C LEU A 165 18.81 7.40 3.76
N LEU A 166 19.74 6.82 3.03
CA LEU A 166 20.00 5.38 2.89
C LEU A 166 20.23 4.71 4.24
#